data_3403922cf66ea2779a97179c2f64234a
#
_entry.id   3403922cf66ea2779a97179c2f64234a
#
_cell.length_a   1.000
_cell.length_b   1.000
_cell.length_c   1.000
_cell.angle_alpha   90.00
_cell.angle_beta   90.00
_cell.angle_gamma   90.00
#
_symmetry.space_group_name_H-M   'P 1'
#
loop_
_entity.id
_entity.type
_entity.pdbx_description
1 polymer ?
#
loop_
_entity_poly.entity_id
_entity_poly.type
_entity_poly.pdbx_seq_one_letter_code
_entity_poly.pdbx_strand_id
1 'polypeptide(L)'
;LMAGEFDWIILTTGVGTELLYKTAVKMEAGDRFIEALQSMKIAARGYKTVNMLKKLGLQPLIRDDDGSTAGLVRNLEGHLPGGVKVALQLHGDPAPLLMNWLDEQKVEHKEILPYEHIAPEKETMQQLIQEILEGKIDSVVFTSAPQPRNLMRFVREQGVEDKIVGLFASDVIALAVGKVTAQVVIDEGIERVIYPEDQRMGSAMVELVKYYQGMASR
;
A
#
# COMPACT_ATOMS: atom_id res chain seq x y z
N LEU A 1 8.23 -11.59 18.33
CA LEU A 1 6.83 -11.50 18.73
C LEU A 1 6.51 -12.52 19.83
N MET A 2 6.75 -13.78 19.60
CA MET A 2 6.39 -14.89 20.54
C MET A 2 7.21 -14.91 21.84
N ALA A 3 8.24 -14.11 21.98
CA ALA A 3 9.04 -13.98 23.22
C ALA A 3 8.43 -12.99 24.25
N GLY A 4 7.30 -12.35 23.92
CA GLY A 4 6.63 -11.42 24.83
C GLY A 4 7.36 -10.08 25.03
N GLU A 5 8.17 -9.67 24.06
CA GLU A 5 8.99 -8.45 24.15
C GLU A 5 8.25 -7.17 23.76
N PHE A 6 7.04 -7.28 23.20
CA PHE A 6 6.28 -6.15 22.64
C PHE A 6 4.93 -5.98 23.32
N ASP A 7 4.56 -4.74 23.58
CA ASP A 7 3.26 -4.35 24.12
C ASP A 7 2.22 -4.12 22.99
N TRP A 8 2.71 -3.69 21.84
CA TRP A 8 1.90 -3.39 20.67
C TRP A 8 2.45 -4.03 19.40
N ILE A 9 1.55 -4.31 18.49
CA ILE A 9 1.88 -4.58 17.09
C ILE A 9 1.10 -3.66 16.16
N ILE A 10 1.81 -3.02 15.24
CA ILE A 10 1.22 -2.22 14.16
C ILE A 10 1.33 -3.03 12.86
N LEU A 11 0.18 -3.36 12.27
CA LEU A 11 0.06 -4.13 11.05
C LEU A 11 -0.39 -3.23 9.89
N THR A 12 0.46 -3.05 8.89
CA THR A 12 0.23 -2.10 7.81
C THR A 12 -0.42 -2.72 6.56
N THR A 13 -0.35 -4.05 6.40
CA THR A 13 -0.96 -4.75 5.26
C THR A 13 -1.51 -6.13 5.61
N GLY A 14 -2.63 -6.49 4.96
CA GLY A 14 -3.20 -7.83 5.12
C GLY A 14 -2.29 -8.94 4.59
N VAL A 15 -1.56 -8.70 3.50
CA VAL A 15 -0.57 -9.65 2.94
C VAL A 15 0.57 -9.88 3.94
N GLY A 16 1.12 -8.83 4.53
CA GLY A 16 2.17 -8.94 5.54
C GLY A 16 1.70 -9.71 6.77
N THR A 17 0.49 -9.42 7.25
CA THR A 17 -0.13 -10.16 8.37
C THR A 17 -0.29 -11.64 8.04
N GLU A 18 -0.77 -11.96 6.84
CA GLU A 18 -0.92 -13.35 6.37
C GLU A 18 0.42 -14.08 6.28
N LEU A 19 1.46 -13.40 5.76
CA LEU A 19 2.79 -13.99 5.63
C LEU A 19 3.45 -14.26 6.99
N LEU A 20 3.29 -13.36 7.96
CA LEU A 20 3.75 -13.59 9.33
C LEU A 20 3.09 -14.85 9.92
N TYR A 21 1.76 -14.97 9.78
CA TYR A 21 1.05 -16.16 10.24
C TYR A 21 1.49 -17.43 9.53
N LYS A 22 1.57 -17.42 8.18
CA LYS A 22 2.04 -18.57 7.39
C LYS A 22 3.47 -18.97 7.76
N THR A 23 4.34 -18.01 8.08
CA THR A 23 5.70 -18.30 8.54
C THR A 23 5.67 -18.95 9.91
N ALA A 24 4.86 -18.48 10.84
CA ALA A 24 4.69 -19.12 12.14
C ALA A 24 4.16 -20.57 12.02
N VAL A 25 3.19 -20.80 11.13
CA VAL A 25 2.67 -22.15 10.85
C VAL A 25 3.76 -23.06 10.30
N LYS A 26 4.60 -22.58 9.36
CA LYS A 26 5.75 -23.36 8.84
C LYS A 26 6.79 -23.69 9.91
N MET A 27 6.86 -22.87 10.96
CA MET A 27 7.73 -23.09 12.13
C MET A 27 7.04 -23.90 13.23
N GLU A 28 5.89 -24.51 12.96
CA GLU A 28 5.07 -25.27 13.93
C GLU A 28 4.69 -24.44 15.16
N ALA A 29 4.54 -23.13 14.99
CA ALA A 29 4.28 -22.15 16.07
C ALA A 29 3.04 -21.30 15.79
N GLY A 30 2.10 -21.76 14.94
CA GLY A 30 0.91 -21.00 14.54
C GLY A 30 0.06 -20.58 15.73
N ASP A 31 -0.27 -21.52 16.64
CA ASP A 31 -1.10 -21.22 17.82
C ASP A 31 -0.39 -20.25 18.77
N ARG A 32 0.90 -20.46 19.03
CA ARG A 32 1.71 -19.55 19.84
C ARG A 32 1.81 -18.15 19.26
N PHE A 33 1.79 -18.02 17.94
CA PHE A 33 1.75 -16.73 17.25
C PHE A 33 0.41 -16.02 17.50
N ILE A 34 -0.70 -16.74 17.41
CA ILE A 34 -2.03 -16.18 17.72
C ILE A 34 -2.11 -15.74 19.18
N GLU A 35 -1.66 -16.58 20.12
CA GLU A 35 -1.59 -16.24 21.55
C GLU A 35 -0.74 -14.98 21.81
N ALA A 36 0.41 -14.86 21.12
CA ALA A 36 1.25 -13.67 21.21
C ALA A 36 0.51 -12.42 20.71
N LEU A 37 -0.21 -12.51 19.58
CA LEU A 37 -1.03 -11.40 19.08
C LEU A 37 -2.18 -11.03 20.02
N GLN A 38 -2.80 -12.01 20.69
CA GLN A 38 -3.85 -11.77 21.69
C GLN A 38 -3.32 -11.07 22.94
N SER A 39 -2.06 -11.29 23.30
CA SER A 39 -1.43 -10.62 24.44
C SER A 39 -0.98 -9.19 24.17
N MET A 40 -0.87 -8.79 22.91
CA MET A 40 -0.50 -7.46 22.46
C MET A 40 -1.72 -6.61 22.11
N LYS A 41 -1.59 -5.28 22.22
CA LYS A 41 -2.53 -4.35 21.60
C LYS A 41 -2.24 -4.26 20.11
N ILE A 42 -3.27 -4.38 19.28
CA ILE A 42 -3.14 -4.42 17.82
C ILE A 42 -3.64 -3.10 17.22
N ALA A 43 -2.78 -2.46 16.42
CA ALA A 43 -3.19 -1.40 15.51
C ALA A 43 -3.10 -1.90 14.06
N ALA A 44 -4.09 -1.56 13.22
CA ALA A 44 -4.17 -2.07 11.85
C ALA A 44 -4.50 -0.98 10.85
N ARG A 45 -3.77 -0.96 9.72
CA ARG A 45 -4.06 -0.09 8.57
C ARG A 45 -4.76 -0.86 7.47
N GLY A 46 -5.87 -0.30 7.00
CA GLY A 46 -6.62 -0.75 5.83
C GLY A 46 -7.52 -1.96 6.10
N TYR A 47 -8.64 -1.99 5.39
CA TYR A 47 -9.66 -3.02 5.55
C TYR A 47 -9.15 -4.46 5.29
N LYS A 48 -8.14 -4.62 4.42
CA LYS A 48 -7.54 -5.95 4.12
C LYS A 48 -6.83 -6.52 5.33
N THR A 49 -6.14 -5.68 6.10
CA THR A 49 -5.48 -6.06 7.36
C THR A 49 -6.49 -6.45 8.41
N VAL A 50 -7.54 -5.63 8.58
CA VAL A 50 -8.64 -5.93 9.51
C VAL A 50 -9.34 -7.24 9.15
N ASN A 51 -9.59 -7.48 7.85
CA ASN A 51 -10.19 -8.73 7.40
C ASN A 51 -9.29 -9.95 7.64
N MET A 52 -7.96 -9.79 7.49
CA MET A 52 -7.02 -10.86 7.81
C MET A 52 -7.00 -11.16 9.31
N LEU A 53 -6.98 -10.14 10.17
CA LEU A 53 -7.10 -10.31 11.63
C LEU A 53 -8.39 -11.06 12.00
N LYS A 54 -9.53 -10.69 11.42
CA LYS A 54 -10.81 -11.39 11.65
C LYS A 54 -10.76 -12.87 11.27
N LYS A 55 -10.08 -13.24 10.17
CA LYS A 55 -9.87 -14.65 9.80
C LYS A 55 -9.05 -15.43 10.85
N LEU A 56 -8.18 -14.74 11.57
CA LEU A 56 -7.39 -15.30 12.67
C LEU A 56 -8.10 -15.23 14.03
N GLY A 57 -9.36 -14.81 14.09
CA GLY A 57 -10.11 -14.64 15.33
C GLY A 57 -9.69 -13.43 16.17
N LEU A 58 -9.01 -12.45 15.54
CA LEU A 58 -8.46 -11.27 16.20
C LEU A 58 -9.18 -10.00 15.74
N GLN A 59 -9.10 -8.96 16.57
CA GLN A 59 -9.59 -7.63 16.23
C GLN A 59 -8.55 -6.57 16.61
N PRO A 60 -8.35 -5.52 15.80
CA PRO A 60 -7.50 -4.41 16.20
C PRO A 60 -8.21 -3.55 17.24
N LEU A 61 -7.42 -3.05 18.21
CA LEU A 61 -7.86 -2.03 19.15
C LEU A 61 -7.98 -0.67 18.44
N ILE A 62 -7.01 -0.36 17.58
CA ILE A 62 -6.95 0.87 16.78
C ILE A 62 -6.91 0.50 15.30
N ARG A 63 -7.63 1.26 14.49
CA ARG A 63 -7.56 1.17 13.02
C ARG A 63 -7.58 2.57 12.41
N ASP A 64 -7.10 2.67 11.19
CA ASP A 64 -7.25 3.86 10.38
C ASP A 64 -8.73 4.16 10.03
N ASP A 65 -9.00 5.39 9.68
CA ASP A 65 -10.31 5.89 9.25
C ASP A 65 -10.47 5.98 7.72
N ASP A 66 -9.35 6.06 6.98
CA ASP A 66 -9.33 6.36 5.54
C ASP A 66 -8.45 5.41 4.70
N GLY A 67 -7.90 4.34 5.28
CA GLY A 67 -6.99 3.39 4.63
C GLY A 67 -5.54 3.89 4.53
N SER A 68 -5.25 5.12 4.98
CA SER A 68 -3.92 5.72 4.88
C SER A 68 -3.07 5.54 6.15
N THR A 69 -1.75 5.72 6.00
CA THR A 69 -0.84 5.78 7.15
C THR A 69 -1.12 7.00 8.02
N ALA A 70 -1.51 8.13 7.42
CA ALA A 70 -1.88 9.35 8.15
C ALA A 70 -3.12 9.13 9.02
N GLY A 71 -4.14 8.42 8.50
CA GLY A 71 -5.32 8.03 9.27
C GLY A 71 -5.00 7.13 10.44
N LEU A 72 -4.08 6.18 10.25
CA LEU A 72 -3.61 5.33 11.35
C LEU A 72 -2.88 6.14 12.43
N VAL A 73 -1.97 7.05 12.04
CA VAL A 73 -1.24 7.92 12.97
C VAL A 73 -2.22 8.77 13.78
N ARG A 74 -3.18 9.45 13.13
CA ARG A 74 -4.21 10.24 13.84
C ARG A 74 -4.92 9.43 14.93
N ASN A 75 -5.28 8.19 14.62
CA ASN A 75 -6.03 7.35 15.55
C ASN A 75 -5.14 6.68 16.62
N LEU A 76 -3.82 6.67 16.43
CA LEU A 76 -2.86 6.22 17.44
C LEU A 76 -2.49 7.32 18.44
N GLU A 77 -2.75 8.58 18.15
CA GLU A 77 -2.47 9.69 19.06
C GLU A 77 -3.10 9.47 20.43
N GLY A 78 -2.29 9.63 21.48
CA GLY A 78 -2.71 9.41 22.89
C GLY A 78 -2.83 7.95 23.31
N HIS A 79 -2.60 6.97 22.42
CA HIS A 79 -2.71 5.54 22.74
C HIS A 79 -1.38 4.84 23.01
N LEU A 80 -0.26 5.43 22.61
CA LEU A 80 1.10 4.89 22.86
C LEU A 80 1.78 5.70 23.96
N PRO A 81 1.68 5.29 25.24
CA PRO A 81 2.41 5.93 26.31
C PRO A 81 3.92 5.69 26.20
N GLY A 82 4.74 6.60 26.71
CA GLY A 82 6.19 6.43 26.70
C GLY A 82 6.64 5.13 27.36
N GLY A 83 7.66 4.50 26.79
CA GLY A 83 8.25 3.26 27.30
C GLY A 83 7.60 1.96 26.81
N VAL A 84 6.54 2.05 25.98
CA VAL A 84 6.00 0.85 25.31
C VAL A 84 6.89 0.41 24.15
N LYS A 85 6.91 -0.90 23.89
CA LYS A 85 7.65 -1.52 22.78
C LYS A 85 6.68 -1.93 21.68
N VAL A 86 6.97 -1.49 20.49
CA VAL A 86 6.12 -1.70 19.31
C VAL A 86 6.80 -2.62 18.29
N ALA A 87 6.13 -3.68 17.88
CA ALA A 87 6.48 -4.42 16.68
C ALA A 87 5.79 -3.76 15.49
N LEU A 88 6.55 -3.30 14.50
CA LEU A 88 6.04 -2.59 13.32
C LEU A 88 6.18 -3.46 12.07
N GLN A 89 5.07 -4.01 11.56
CA GLN A 89 5.08 -4.71 10.29
C GLN A 89 5.01 -3.71 9.14
N LEU A 90 6.09 -3.64 8.38
CA LEU A 90 6.19 -2.85 7.16
C LEU A 90 5.70 -3.63 5.92
N HIS A 91 5.58 -2.94 4.81
CA HIS A 91 4.98 -3.46 3.57
C HIS A 91 5.92 -3.39 2.34
N GLY A 92 7.23 -3.52 2.59
CA GLY A 92 8.24 -3.48 1.53
C GLY A 92 8.69 -2.09 1.12
N ASP A 93 7.90 -1.05 1.43
CA ASP A 93 8.29 0.35 1.28
C ASP A 93 8.57 0.98 2.65
N PRO A 94 9.49 1.94 2.74
CA PRO A 94 9.65 2.76 3.93
C PRO A 94 8.31 3.42 4.27
N ALA A 95 7.98 3.47 5.56
CA ALA A 95 6.81 4.19 6.06
C ALA A 95 7.25 5.43 6.88
N PRO A 96 7.91 6.43 6.25
CA PRO A 96 8.60 7.50 6.96
C PRO A 96 7.65 8.28 7.87
N LEU A 97 6.42 8.51 7.45
CA LEU A 97 5.43 9.20 8.28
C LEU A 97 5.18 8.48 9.61
N LEU A 98 5.01 7.16 9.58
CA LEU A 98 4.74 6.36 10.78
C LEU A 98 5.99 6.20 11.63
N MET A 99 7.15 5.98 11.00
CA MET A 99 8.42 5.83 11.71
C MET A 99 8.83 7.13 12.40
N ASN A 100 8.83 8.26 11.68
CA ASN A 100 9.13 9.57 12.25
C ASN A 100 8.18 9.90 13.41
N TRP A 101 6.89 9.61 13.27
CA TRP A 101 5.93 9.83 14.35
C TRP A 101 6.23 8.97 15.59
N LEU A 102 6.58 7.67 15.42
CA LEU A 102 6.97 6.81 16.55
C LEU A 102 8.24 7.33 17.24
N ASP A 103 9.22 7.83 16.49
CA ASP A 103 10.44 8.45 16.99
C ASP A 103 10.13 9.74 17.77
N GLU A 104 9.26 10.60 17.25
CA GLU A 104 8.81 11.82 17.93
C GLU A 104 8.08 11.51 19.24
N GLN A 105 7.29 10.43 19.29
CA GLN A 105 6.65 9.95 20.51
C GLN A 105 7.62 9.23 21.46
N LYS A 106 8.90 9.05 21.08
CA LYS A 106 9.92 8.31 21.82
C LYS A 106 9.50 6.88 22.14
N VAL A 107 8.83 6.22 21.21
CA VAL A 107 8.38 4.84 21.30
C VAL A 107 9.45 3.91 20.75
N GLU A 108 9.91 2.96 21.57
CA GLU A 108 10.84 1.92 21.12
C GLU A 108 10.13 1.02 20.12
N HIS A 109 10.62 0.93 18.87
CA HIS A 109 9.99 0.10 17.86
C HIS A 109 10.99 -0.77 17.12
N LYS A 110 10.53 -1.94 16.68
CA LYS A 110 11.30 -2.88 15.86
C LYS A 110 10.52 -3.21 14.59
N GLU A 111 11.17 -2.98 13.46
CA GLU A 111 10.60 -3.25 12.15
C GLU A 111 10.60 -4.74 11.84
N ILE A 112 9.51 -5.20 11.22
CA ILE A 112 9.36 -6.54 10.68
C ILE A 112 8.99 -6.40 9.21
N LEU A 113 9.84 -6.89 8.32
CA LEU A 113 9.66 -6.84 6.87
C LEU A 113 9.32 -8.24 6.34
N PRO A 114 8.03 -8.62 6.28
CA PRO A 114 7.63 -9.96 5.87
C PRO A 114 7.77 -10.23 4.37
N TYR A 115 7.93 -9.20 3.55
CA TYR A 115 8.14 -9.29 2.10
C TYR A 115 8.78 -8.02 1.56
N GLU A 116 9.38 -8.13 0.39
CA GLU A 116 9.95 -7.04 -0.36
C GLU A 116 9.24 -6.89 -1.71
N HIS A 117 9.18 -5.68 -2.22
CA HIS A 117 8.71 -5.42 -3.58
C HIS A 117 9.88 -5.60 -4.55
N ILE A 118 9.79 -6.61 -5.41
CA ILE A 118 10.74 -6.81 -6.50
C ILE A 118 10.25 -5.99 -7.70
N ALA A 119 11.14 -5.19 -8.27
CA ALA A 119 10.83 -4.44 -9.49
C ALA A 119 10.48 -5.42 -10.63
N PRO A 120 9.56 -5.04 -11.55
CA PRO A 120 9.27 -5.84 -12.73
C PRO A 120 10.54 -6.07 -13.57
N GLU A 121 10.54 -7.18 -14.34
CA GLU A 121 11.62 -7.47 -15.29
C GLU A 121 11.72 -6.35 -16.34
N LYS A 122 12.96 -6.06 -16.77
CA LYS A 122 13.23 -4.95 -17.71
C LYS A 122 12.48 -5.13 -19.02
N GLU A 123 12.41 -6.33 -19.52
CA GLU A 123 11.72 -6.68 -20.77
C GLU A 123 10.22 -6.35 -20.70
N THR A 124 9.57 -6.68 -19.60
CA THR A 124 8.16 -6.36 -19.36
C THR A 124 7.93 -4.84 -19.32
N MET A 125 8.83 -4.10 -18.65
CA MET A 125 8.74 -2.64 -18.57
C MET A 125 9.03 -1.99 -19.92
N GLN A 126 10.00 -2.50 -20.68
CA GLN A 126 10.29 -2.02 -22.04
C GLN A 126 9.09 -2.24 -22.97
N GLN A 127 8.47 -3.41 -22.92
CA GLN A 127 7.28 -3.71 -23.71
C GLN A 127 6.15 -2.74 -23.38
N LEU A 128 5.84 -2.52 -22.10
CA LEU A 128 4.80 -1.59 -21.67
C LEU A 128 5.05 -0.17 -22.20
N ILE A 129 6.28 0.32 -22.04
CA ILE A 129 6.65 1.67 -22.51
C ILE A 129 6.52 1.76 -24.04
N GLN A 130 7.00 0.74 -24.77
CA GLN A 130 6.89 0.71 -26.23
C GLN A 130 5.42 0.73 -26.67
N GLU A 131 4.56 -0.08 -26.05
CA GLU A 131 3.13 -0.13 -26.38
C GLU A 131 2.41 1.21 -26.08
N ILE A 132 2.80 1.91 -25.00
CA ILE A 132 2.33 3.28 -24.71
C ILE A 132 2.78 4.24 -25.82
N LEU A 133 4.07 4.23 -26.18
CA LEU A 133 4.64 5.12 -27.20
C LEU A 133 4.06 4.88 -28.59
N GLU A 134 3.65 3.67 -28.90
CA GLU A 134 3.03 3.27 -30.18
C GLU A 134 1.50 3.51 -30.20
N GLY A 135 0.92 4.04 -29.12
CA GLY A 135 -0.54 4.28 -29.03
C GLY A 135 -1.38 3.01 -29.01
N LYS A 136 -0.84 1.91 -28.51
CA LYS A 136 -1.54 0.61 -28.40
C LYS A 136 -2.30 0.46 -27.07
N ILE A 137 -2.11 1.40 -26.15
CA ILE A 137 -2.69 1.38 -24.79
C ILE A 137 -3.49 2.65 -24.57
N ASP A 138 -4.77 2.51 -24.29
CA ASP A 138 -5.66 3.63 -23.96
C ASP A 138 -5.68 3.97 -22.47
N SER A 139 -5.36 2.99 -21.62
CA SER A 139 -5.32 3.21 -20.16
C SER A 139 -4.34 2.30 -19.45
N VAL A 140 -3.72 2.81 -18.38
CA VAL A 140 -2.86 2.06 -17.46
C VAL A 140 -3.49 2.03 -16.08
N VAL A 141 -3.66 0.82 -15.53
CA VAL A 141 -4.30 0.61 -14.22
C VAL A 141 -3.26 0.37 -13.14
N PHE A 142 -3.23 1.25 -12.14
CA PHE A 142 -2.36 1.15 -10.97
C PHE A 142 -3.15 0.64 -9.76
N THR A 143 -2.78 -0.54 -9.27
CA THR A 143 -3.46 -1.19 -8.14
C THR A 143 -2.73 -1.02 -6.82
N SER A 144 -1.52 -0.46 -6.85
CA SER A 144 -0.68 -0.19 -5.67
C SER A 144 0.34 0.91 -5.94
N ALA A 145 0.75 1.62 -4.89
CA ALA A 145 1.70 2.73 -4.96
C ALA A 145 3.10 2.40 -5.55
N PRO A 146 3.68 1.20 -5.38
CA PRO A 146 4.95 0.85 -6.02
C PRO A 146 4.90 0.82 -7.56
N GLN A 147 3.75 0.56 -8.17
CA GLN A 147 3.64 0.43 -9.63
C GLN A 147 3.95 1.73 -10.38
N PRO A 148 3.33 2.89 -10.08
CA PRO A 148 3.68 4.14 -10.76
C PRO A 148 5.13 4.55 -10.49
N ARG A 149 5.65 4.35 -9.27
CA ARG A 149 7.07 4.63 -8.97
C ARG A 149 8.03 3.81 -9.83
N ASN A 150 7.76 2.50 -9.97
CA ASN A 150 8.60 1.63 -10.80
C ASN A 150 8.52 2.02 -12.27
N LEU A 151 7.31 2.33 -12.79
CA LEU A 151 7.12 2.78 -14.16
C LEU A 151 7.92 4.05 -14.43
N MET A 152 7.72 5.09 -13.62
CA MET A 152 8.34 6.39 -13.87
C MET A 152 9.85 6.38 -13.62
N ARG A 153 10.35 5.60 -12.66
CA ARG A 153 11.78 5.37 -12.51
C ARG A 153 12.37 4.79 -13.79
N PHE A 154 11.77 3.74 -14.34
CA PHE A 154 12.24 3.10 -15.56
C PHE A 154 12.14 4.02 -16.78
N VAL A 155 11.07 4.80 -16.89
CA VAL A 155 10.86 5.83 -17.93
C VAL A 155 11.98 6.88 -17.90
N ARG A 156 12.39 7.35 -16.71
CA ARG A 156 13.52 8.27 -16.50
C ARG A 156 14.84 7.64 -16.93
N GLU A 157 15.08 6.39 -16.53
CA GLU A 157 16.28 5.62 -16.94
C GLU A 157 16.38 5.47 -18.46
N GLN A 158 15.25 5.41 -19.17
CA GLN A 158 15.21 5.34 -20.65
C GLN A 158 15.24 6.72 -21.34
N GLY A 159 15.17 7.81 -20.58
CA GLY A 159 15.17 9.18 -21.13
C GLY A 159 13.94 9.55 -21.95
N VAL A 160 12.77 8.92 -21.66
CA VAL A 160 11.52 9.15 -22.39
C VAL A 160 10.41 9.76 -21.51
N GLU A 161 10.78 10.35 -20.37
CA GLU A 161 9.83 10.87 -19.38
C GLU A 161 8.85 11.88 -19.96
N ASP A 162 9.35 12.91 -20.65
CA ASP A 162 8.49 13.96 -21.21
C ASP A 162 7.45 13.41 -22.20
N LYS A 163 7.84 12.40 -22.99
CA LYS A 163 6.94 11.76 -23.96
C LYS A 163 5.83 10.96 -23.24
N ILE A 164 6.22 10.19 -22.23
CA ILE A 164 5.26 9.34 -21.47
C ILE A 164 4.31 10.24 -20.67
N VAL A 165 4.80 11.24 -19.98
CA VAL A 165 3.96 12.22 -19.25
C VAL A 165 3.02 12.94 -20.21
N GLY A 166 3.51 13.35 -21.39
CA GLY A 166 2.70 13.96 -22.43
C GLY A 166 1.57 13.05 -22.93
N LEU A 167 1.82 11.76 -23.11
CA LEU A 167 0.80 10.78 -23.50
C LEU A 167 -0.24 10.57 -22.39
N PHE A 168 0.16 10.54 -21.14
CA PHE A 168 -0.79 10.49 -20.01
C PHE A 168 -1.62 11.78 -19.90
N ALA A 169 -1.09 12.91 -20.33
CA ALA A 169 -1.86 14.16 -20.38
C ALA A 169 -2.89 14.19 -21.52
N SER A 170 -2.67 13.47 -22.65
CA SER A 170 -3.51 13.52 -23.86
C SER A 170 -4.28 12.21 -24.12
N ASP A 171 -3.59 11.12 -24.35
CA ASP A 171 -4.14 9.92 -25.00
C ASP A 171 -4.38 8.76 -24.03
N VAL A 172 -3.50 8.60 -23.03
CA VAL A 172 -3.53 7.47 -22.08
C VAL A 172 -4.14 7.88 -20.75
N ILE A 173 -5.10 7.14 -20.25
CA ILE A 173 -5.69 7.39 -18.93
C ILE A 173 -4.95 6.63 -17.85
N ALA A 174 -4.50 7.33 -16.81
CA ALA A 174 -4.07 6.70 -15.58
C ALA A 174 -5.31 6.41 -14.70
N LEU A 175 -5.53 5.14 -14.37
CA LEU A 175 -6.55 4.71 -13.43
C LEU A 175 -5.88 4.18 -12.17
N ALA A 176 -6.13 4.77 -11.02
CA ALA A 176 -5.68 4.25 -9.74
C ALA A 176 -6.81 3.52 -9.00
N VAL A 177 -6.48 2.47 -8.26
CA VAL A 177 -7.46 1.72 -7.47
C VAL A 177 -8.07 2.55 -6.34
N GLY A 178 -7.43 3.64 -5.93
CA GLY A 178 -7.90 4.53 -4.88
C GLY A 178 -6.95 5.69 -4.61
N LYS A 179 -7.35 6.57 -3.70
CA LYS A 179 -6.71 7.86 -3.40
C LYS A 179 -5.20 7.77 -3.12
N VAL A 180 -4.76 6.79 -2.33
CA VAL A 180 -3.33 6.65 -1.98
C VAL A 180 -2.48 6.35 -3.22
N THR A 181 -2.95 5.46 -4.09
CA THR A 181 -2.26 5.15 -5.35
C THR A 181 -2.32 6.33 -6.31
N ALA A 182 -3.47 7.01 -6.40
CA ALA A 182 -3.64 8.20 -7.24
C ALA A 182 -2.67 9.32 -6.85
N GLN A 183 -2.49 9.56 -5.55
CA GLN A 183 -1.53 10.56 -5.10
C GLN A 183 -0.11 10.24 -5.57
N VAL A 184 0.30 8.97 -5.50
CA VAL A 184 1.63 8.57 -6.00
C VAL A 184 1.74 8.76 -7.52
N VAL A 185 0.68 8.50 -8.29
CA VAL A 185 0.65 8.77 -9.73
C VAL A 185 0.88 10.26 -10.00
N ILE A 186 0.23 11.15 -9.22
CA ILE A 186 0.40 12.62 -9.32
C ILE A 186 1.82 13.01 -8.90
N ASP A 187 2.33 12.48 -7.78
CA ASP A 187 3.69 12.77 -7.28
C ASP A 187 4.77 12.36 -8.29
N GLU A 188 4.50 11.38 -9.13
CA GLU A 188 5.38 10.92 -10.21
C GLU A 188 5.24 11.73 -11.52
N GLY A 189 4.40 12.78 -11.54
CA GLY A 189 4.25 13.71 -12.67
C GLY A 189 3.07 13.41 -13.61
N ILE A 190 2.23 12.42 -13.31
CA ILE A 190 1.04 12.09 -14.11
C ILE A 190 -0.18 12.74 -13.46
N GLU A 191 -0.54 13.94 -13.88
CA GLU A 191 -1.62 14.72 -13.24
C GLU A 191 -3.02 14.21 -13.57
N ARG A 192 -3.23 13.67 -14.80
CA ARG A 192 -4.53 13.16 -15.24
C ARG A 192 -4.76 11.74 -14.77
N VAL A 193 -5.26 11.58 -13.55
CA VAL A 193 -5.57 10.29 -12.93
C VAL A 193 -7.02 10.24 -12.46
N ILE A 194 -7.70 9.12 -12.72
CA ILE A 194 -9.05 8.84 -12.21
C ILE A 194 -8.97 7.74 -11.15
N TYR A 195 -9.83 7.79 -10.14
CA TYR A 195 -9.92 6.79 -9.09
C TYR A 195 -11.29 6.81 -8.40
N PRO A 196 -11.78 5.67 -7.88
CA PRO A 196 -13.05 5.60 -7.16
C PRO A 196 -12.90 6.06 -5.70
N GLU A 197 -13.98 6.55 -5.12
CA GLU A 197 -14.02 6.93 -3.70
C GLU A 197 -13.86 5.74 -2.75
N ASP A 198 -14.47 4.59 -3.08
CA ASP A 198 -14.48 3.40 -2.22
C ASP A 198 -13.22 2.51 -2.33
N GLN A 199 -12.21 2.94 -3.11
CA GLN A 199 -10.88 2.33 -3.22
C GLN A 199 -10.91 0.82 -3.55
N ARG A 200 -11.81 0.40 -4.45
CA ARG A 200 -11.98 -0.98 -4.87
C ARG A 200 -11.74 -1.14 -6.37
N MET A 201 -11.16 -2.27 -6.76
CA MET A 201 -10.87 -2.55 -8.17
C MET A 201 -12.13 -2.56 -9.04
N GLY A 202 -13.23 -3.15 -8.57
CA GLY A 202 -14.50 -3.15 -9.30
C GLY A 202 -15.00 -1.74 -9.57
N SER A 203 -14.98 -0.88 -8.57
CA SER A 203 -15.38 0.53 -8.68
C SER A 203 -14.44 1.33 -9.58
N ALA A 204 -13.13 1.05 -9.53
CA ALA A 204 -12.16 1.66 -10.43
C ALA A 204 -12.50 1.36 -11.90
N MET A 205 -12.84 0.11 -12.22
CA MET A 205 -13.27 -0.25 -13.58
C MET A 205 -14.57 0.43 -14.00
N VAL A 206 -15.51 0.62 -13.06
CA VAL A 206 -16.75 1.38 -13.33
C VAL A 206 -16.43 2.84 -13.65
N GLU A 207 -15.52 3.48 -12.91
CA GLU A 207 -15.09 4.86 -13.20
C GLU A 207 -14.41 4.97 -14.58
N LEU A 208 -13.60 3.99 -14.97
CA LEU A 208 -13.00 3.95 -16.31
C LEU A 208 -14.06 3.88 -17.41
N VAL A 209 -15.07 3.02 -17.24
CA VAL A 209 -16.18 2.90 -18.20
C VAL A 209 -16.96 4.21 -18.31
N LYS A 210 -17.31 4.85 -17.19
CA LYS A 210 -17.98 6.16 -17.17
C LYS A 210 -17.17 7.22 -17.91
N TYR A 211 -15.85 7.23 -17.69
CA TYR A 211 -14.95 8.17 -18.35
C TYR A 211 -15.05 8.05 -19.88
N TYR A 212 -14.92 6.83 -20.42
CA TYR A 212 -15.02 6.60 -21.86
C TYR A 212 -16.42 6.85 -22.44
N GLN A 213 -17.48 6.52 -21.69
CA GLN A 213 -18.86 6.85 -22.10
C GLN A 213 -19.10 8.36 -22.13
N GLY A 214 -18.56 9.12 -21.18
CA GLY A 214 -18.63 10.58 -21.18
C GLY A 214 -17.87 11.24 -22.34
N MET A 215 -16.81 10.61 -22.84
CA MET A 215 -16.10 11.05 -24.05
C MET A 215 -16.86 10.73 -25.34
N ALA A 216 -17.52 9.57 -25.42
CA ALA A 216 -18.31 9.18 -26.57
C ALA A 216 -19.59 10.02 -26.77
N SER A 217 -20.02 10.73 -25.73
CA SER A 217 -21.23 11.58 -25.72
C SER A 217 -20.95 13.06 -26.03
N ARG A 218 -19.68 13.42 -26.27
CA ARG A 218 -19.22 14.75 -26.68
C ARG A 218 -18.75 14.76 -28.13
#